data_dd86e1462ec09c639f4076a5f9d0da90
#
_entry.id   dd86e1462ec09c639f4076a5f9d0da90
#
_cell.length_a   1.000
_cell.length_b   1.000
_cell.length_c   1.000
_cell.angle_alpha   90.00
_cell.angle_beta   90.00
_cell.angle_gamma   90.00
#
_symmetry.space_group_name_H-M   'P 1'
#
loop_
_entity.id
_entity.type
_entity.pdbx_description
1 polymer ?
#
loop_
_entity_poly.entity_id
_entity_poly.type
_entity_poly.pdbx_seq_one_letter_code
_entity_poly.pdbx_strand_id
1 'polypeptide(L)'
;MIWLRRVINLYNLVRTGWLLRGIPPSQAETVAQHTFLVAFTSLMISRDVISKGLSVDLGKVLSMALVHDIPEAVEGDIVKWVKDRVRGDVNKLDLEALSELGLNDLKDLMLELNSEGSVEALIVKICDNLATYIQGRVYYELGFKEVNDILEGSLSSINEYVRKLPKGYNEIVKNIVNKVIRSLS
;
A
#
# COMPACT_ATOMS: atom_id res chain seq x y z
N MET A 1 6.91 11.33 -23.17
CA MET A 1 6.19 11.26 -21.88
C MET A 1 7.24 11.12 -20.78
N ILE A 2 7.35 12.13 -19.90
CA ILE A 2 8.39 12.18 -18.83
C ILE A 2 8.15 11.07 -17.81
N TRP A 3 6.89 10.85 -17.41
CA TRP A 3 6.53 9.84 -16.41
C TRP A 3 7.01 8.42 -16.75
N LEU A 4 6.96 8.02 -18.03
CA LEU A 4 7.33 6.66 -18.42
C LEU A 4 8.79 6.31 -18.05
N ARG A 5 9.71 7.26 -18.28
CA ARG A 5 11.14 7.05 -17.95
C ARG A 5 11.41 7.04 -16.44
N ARG A 6 10.59 7.73 -15.66
CA ARG A 6 10.73 7.78 -14.19
C ARG A 6 10.05 6.60 -13.52
N VAL A 7 8.81 6.29 -13.89
CA VAL A 7 8.04 5.19 -13.30
C VAL A 7 8.72 3.84 -13.49
N ILE A 8 9.44 3.63 -14.61
CA ILE A 8 10.21 2.39 -14.81
C ILE A 8 11.29 2.18 -13.73
N ASN A 9 11.77 3.23 -13.06
CA ASN A 9 12.76 3.11 -11.99
C ASN A 9 12.19 2.35 -10.77
N LEU A 10 10.87 2.32 -10.58
CA LEU A 10 10.21 1.57 -9.50
C LEU A 10 10.47 0.05 -9.59
N TYR A 11 10.84 -0.46 -10.77
CA TYR A 11 11.27 -1.86 -10.92
C TYR A 11 12.60 -2.16 -10.22
N ASN A 12 13.44 -1.14 -10.03
CA ASN A 12 14.77 -1.27 -9.42
C ASN A 12 14.84 -0.60 -8.04
N LEU A 13 13.85 0.19 -7.69
CA LEU A 13 13.76 0.84 -6.37
C LEU A 13 13.27 -0.19 -5.36
N VAL A 14 14.18 -0.69 -4.52
CA VAL A 14 13.84 -1.61 -3.44
C VAL A 14 13.28 -0.86 -2.25
N ARG A 15 12.32 -1.46 -1.55
CA ARG A 15 11.71 -0.85 -0.35
C ARG A 15 12.72 -0.79 0.79
N THR A 16 13.05 0.42 1.21
CA THR A 16 14.07 0.76 2.21
C THR A 16 13.78 0.10 3.57
N GLY A 17 12.51 -0.06 3.92
CA GLY A 17 12.09 -0.73 5.14
C GLY A 17 12.67 -2.14 5.29
N TRP A 18 12.75 -2.91 4.21
CA TRP A 18 13.34 -4.24 4.20
C TRP A 18 14.86 -4.22 4.35
N LEU A 19 15.53 -3.30 3.66
CA LEU A 19 16.98 -3.14 3.76
C LEU A 19 17.42 -2.86 5.21
N LEU A 20 16.66 -2.03 5.93
CA LEU A 20 16.91 -1.70 7.33
C LEU A 20 16.65 -2.89 8.29
N ARG A 21 16.07 -4.00 7.82
CA ARG A 21 15.90 -5.27 8.58
C ARG A 21 16.79 -6.39 8.05
N GLY A 22 17.85 -6.02 7.32
CA GLY A 22 18.88 -6.95 6.88
C GLY A 22 18.52 -7.78 5.65
N ILE A 23 17.43 -7.46 4.94
CA ILE A 23 17.15 -8.09 3.65
C ILE A 23 18.14 -7.57 2.62
N PRO A 24 18.93 -8.44 1.94
CA PRO A 24 19.86 -8.01 0.90
C PRO A 24 19.12 -7.32 -0.26
N PRO A 25 19.71 -6.29 -0.91
CA PRO A 25 19.07 -5.62 -2.05
C PRO A 25 18.64 -6.54 -3.19
N SER A 26 19.36 -7.64 -3.39
CA SER A 26 19.03 -8.66 -4.43
C SER A 26 17.80 -9.50 -4.11
N GLN A 27 17.31 -9.48 -2.86
CA GLN A 27 16.15 -10.22 -2.39
C GLN A 27 15.03 -9.30 -1.91
N ALA A 28 15.33 -8.01 -1.73
CA ALA A 28 14.36 -7.05 -1.24
C ALA A 28 13.30 -6.74 -2.31
N GLU A 29 12.04 -6.75 -1.89
CA GLU A 29 10.90 -6.36 -2.70
C GLU A 29 11.10 -4.96 -3.29
N THR A 30 10.82 -4.79 -4.57
CA THR A 30 10.81 -3.47 -5.21
C THR A 30 9.45 -2.80 -5.03
N VAL A 31 9.40 -1.46 -5.19
CA VAL A 31 8.15 -0.70 -5.15
C VAL A 31 7.15 -1.20 -6.20
N ALA A 32 7.62 -1.57 -7.41
CA ALA A 32 6.75 -2.12 -8.45
C ALA A 32 6.15 -3.49 -8.06
N GLN A 33 6.92 -4.36 -7.39
CA GLN A 33 6.42 -5.65 -6.90
C GLN A 33 5.39 -5.46 -5.80
N HIS A 34 5.65 -4.53 -4.86
CA HIS A 34 4.70 -4.14 -3.83
C HIS A 34 3.39 -3.61 -4.43
N THR A 35 3.49 -2.64 -5.35
CA THR A 35 2.33 -2.07 -6.03
C THR A 35 1.47 -3.13 -6.73
N PHE A 36 2.10 -4.12 -7.37
CA PHE A 36 1.37 -5.25 -7.96
C PHE A 36 0.57 -6.01 -6.89
N LEU A 37 1.19 -6.34 -5.76
CA LEU A 37 0.52 -7.10 -4.69
C LEU A 37 -0.60 -6.28 -4.03
N VAL A 38 -0.40 -4.97 -3.85
CA VAL A 38 -1.45 -4.04 -3.38
C VAL A 38 -2.63 -4.00 -4.33
N ALA A 39 -2.38 -3.84 -5.64
CA ALA A 39 -3.45 -3.81 -6.64
C ALA A 39 -4.21 -5.14 -6.71
N PHE A 40 -3.50 -6.27 -6.64
CA PHE A 40 -4.12 -7.59 -6.69
C PHE A 40 -4.95 -7.89 -5.44
N THR A 41 -4.43 -7.62 -4.26
CA THR A 41 -5.19 -7.80 -3.00
C THR A 41 -6.39 -6.86 -2.92
N SER A 42 -6.25 -5.62 -3.41
CA SER A 42 -7.35 -4.65 -3.52
C SER A 42 -8.46 -5.14 -4.45
N LEU A 43 -8.10 -5.71 -5.62
CA LEU A 43 -9.03 -6.35 -6.54
C LEU A 43 -9.83 -7.47 -5.85
N MET A 44 -9.12 -8.38 -5.16
CA MET A 44 -9.74 -9.54 -4.53
C MET A 44 -10.68 -9.14 -3.39
N ILE A 45 -10.25 -8.23 -2.50
CA ILE A 45 -11.08 -7.75 -1.39
C ILE A 45 -12.30 -7.00 -1.92
N SER A 46 -12.14 -6.12 -2.92
CA SER A 46 -13.26 -5.36 -3.51
C SER A 46 -14.29 -6.27 -4.17
N ARG A 47 -13.85 -7.31 -4.91
CA ARG A 47 -14.76 -8.30 -5.49
C ARG A 47 -15.58 -9.05 -4.44
N ASP A 48 -14.94 -9.43 -3.33
CA ASP A 48 -15.63 -10.10 -2.22
C ASP A 48 -16.66 -9.16 -1.58
N VAL A 49 -16.32 -7.88 -1.36
CA VAL A 49 -17.22 -6.85 -0.83
C VAL A 49 -18.44 -6.68 -1.77
N ILE A 50 -18.20 -6.53 -3.08
CA ILE A 50 -19.24 -6.41 -4.11
C ILE A 50 -20.14 -7.66 -4.13
N SER A 51 -19.55 -8.86 -4.03
CA SER A 51 -20.30 -10.13 -4.02
C SER A 51 -21.25 -10.25 -2.82
N LYS A 52 -21.01 -9.48 -1.75
CA LYS A 52 -21.87 -9.39 -0.57
C LYS A 52 -22.92 -8.27 -0.66
N GLY A 53 -23.04 -7.63 -1.82
CA GLY A 53 -24.05 -6.60 -2.10
C GLY A 53 -23.68 -5.19 -1.63
N LEU A 54 -22.42 -4.93 -1.28
CA LEU A 54 -21.94 -3.60 -0.95
C LEU A 54 -21.30 -2.93 -2.17
N SER A 55 -21.50 -1.61 -2.29
CA SER A 55 -21.00 -0.82 -3.42
C SER A 55 -19.53 -0.44 -3.21
N VAL A 56 -18.69 -0.72 -4.22
CA VAL A 56 -17.30 -0.26 -4.31
C VAL A 56 -17.01 0.09 -5.77
N ASP A 57 -16.44 1.25 -6.01
CA ASP A 57 -15.91 1.60 -7.33
C ASP A 57 -14.57 0.90 -7.53
N LEU A 58 -14.62 -0.24 -8.22
CA LEU A 58 -13.44 -1.07 -8.49
C LEU A 58 -12.40 -0.33 -9.35
N GLY A 59 -12.84 0.49 -10.31
CA GLY A 59 -11.94 1.29 -11.13
C GLY A 59 -11.15 2.28 -10.30
N LYS A 60 -11.82 2.96 -9.36
CA LYS A 60 -11.20 3.90 -8.42
C LYS A 60 -10.23 3.20 -7.46
N VAL A 61 -10.62 2.06 -6.88
CA VAL A 61 -9.73 1.25 -6.02
C VAL A 61 -8.45 0.87 -6.75
N LEU A 62 -8.57 0.33 -7.96
CA LEU A 62 -7.40 -0.09 -8.74
C LEU A 62 -6.54 1.10 -9.16
N SER A 63 -7.13 2.22 -9.51
CA SER A 63 -6.40 3.45 -9.82
C SER A 63 -5.61 3.94 -8.60
N MET A 64 -6.24 4.01 -7.42
CA MET A 64 -5.57 4.37 -6.17
C MET A 64 -4.43 3.39 -5.83
N ALA A 65 -4.68 2.08 -5.95
CA ALA A 65 -3.68 1.06 -5.67
C ALA A 65 -2.48 1.12 -6.60
N LEU A 66 -2.67 1.49 -7.88
CA LEU A 66 -1.58 1.63 -8.85
C LEU A 66 -0.77 2.92 -8.64
N VAL A 67 -1.39 3.99 -8.15
CA VAL A 67 -0.72 5.30 -8.06
C VAL A 67 -0.16 5.62 -6.68
N HIS A 68 -0.49 4.84 -5.64
CA HIS A 68 -0.19 5.19 -4.25
C HIS A 68 1.30 5.43 -3.97
N ASP A 69 2.19 4.69 -4.65
CA ASP A 69 3.66 4.80 -4.54
C ASP A 69 4.32 5.35 -5.83
N ILE A 70 3.54 5.88 -6.81
CA ILE A 70 4.11 6.52 -8.01
C ILE A 70 5.01 7.73 -7.66
N PRO A 71 4.70 8.57 -6.65
CA PRO A 71 5.59 9.64 -6.21
C PRO A 71 7.01 9.17 -5.89
N GLU A 72 7.20 7.96 -5.40
CA GLU A 72 8.49 7.39 -5.08
C GLU A 72 9.43 7.25 -6.30
N ALA A 73 8.90 7.33 -7.52
CA ALA A 73 9.73 7.43 -8.73
C ALA A 73 10.56 8.74 -8.81
N VAL A 74 10.21 9.74 -7.99
CA VAL A 74 10.90 11.04 -7.87
C VAL A 74 11.64 11.14 -6.55
N GLU A 75 10.97 10.84 -5.44
CA GLU A 75 11.45 11.07 -4.07
C GLU A 75 12.16 9.86 -3.45
N GLY A 76 12.06 8.68 -4.06
CA GLY A 76 12.55 7.42 -3.50
C GLY A 76 11.60 6.85 -2.43
N ASP A 77 11.83 5.61 -2.01
CA ASP A 77 11.05 4.99 -0.93
C ASP A 77 11.38 5.60 0.43
N ILE A 78 10.45 6.39 0.96
CA ILE A 78 10.57 7.04 2.27
C ILE A 78 10.03 6.09 3.34
N VAL A 79 10.90 5.69 4.27
CA VAL A 79 10.52 4.75 5.33
C VAL A 79 9.43 5.30 6.24
N LYS A 80 8.55 4.40 6.71
CA LYS A 80 7.43 4.75 7.60
C LYS A 80 7.85 5.58 8.81
N TRP A 81 9.01 5.31 9.40
CA TRP A 81 9.53 6.08 10.54
C TRP A 81 9.65 7.58 10.23
N VAL A 82 10.04 7.94 9.01
CA VAL A 82 10.09 9.34 8.55
C VAL A 82 8.67 9.82 8.23
N LYS A 83 7.90 9.06 7.44
CA LYS A 83 6.52 9.41 7.05
C LYS A 83 5.65 9.76 8.27
N ASP A 84 5.75 9.01 9.36
CA ASP A 84 4.97 9.24 10.59
C ASP A 84 5.34 10.56 11.31
N ARG A 85 6.55 11.10 11.11
CA ARG A 85 7.03 12.33 11.77
C ARG A 85 6.81 13.60 10.95
N VAL A 86 6.70 13.46 9.62
CA VAL A 86 6.60 14.60 8.68
C VAL A 86 5.36 14.49 7.79
N ARG A 87 4.30 13.87 8.27
CA ARG A 87 3.10 13.47 7.51
C ARG A 87 2.52 14.54 6.57
N GLY A 88 2.40 15.78 7.06
CA GLY A 88 1.87 16.89 6.26
C GLY A 88 2.78 17.28 5.08
N ASP A 89 4.07 17.21 5.29
CA ASP A 89 5.07 17.54 4.27
C ASP A 89 5.19 16.42 3.24
N VAL A 90 5.06 15.14 3.65
CA VAL A 90 5.05 14.01 2.70
C VAL A 90 3.87 14.12 1.72
N ASN A 91 2.66 14.38 2.19
CA ASN A 91 1.51 14.56 1.30
C ASN A 91 1.72 15.69 0.28
N LYS A 92 2.43 16.74 0.66
CA LYS A 92 2.79 17.83 -0.25
C LYS A 92 3.83 17.37 -1.27
N LEU A 93 4.84 16.62 -0.83
CA LEU A 93 5.87 16.05 -1.71
C LEU A 93 5.24 15.11 -2.74
N ASP A 94 4.33 14.21 -2.34
CA ASP A 94 3.59 13.34 -3.25
C ASP A 94 2.93 14.13 -4.40
N LEU A 95 2.29 15.26 -4.08
CA LEU A 95 1.62 16.10 -5.08
C LEU A 95 2.61 16.89 -5.97
N GLU A 96 3.75 17.28 -5.43
CA GLU A 96 4.83 17.91 -6.19
C GLU A 96 5.49 16.89 -7.12
N ALA A 97 5.75 15.66 -6.65
CA ALA A 97 6.27 14.57 -7.46
C ALA A 97 5.34 14.20 -8.63
N LEU A 98 4.02 14.12 -8.38
CA LEU A 98 3.04 13.93 -9.46
C LEU A 98 3.11 15.06 -10.50
N SER A 99 3.34 16.31 -10.07
CA SER A 99 3.51 17.45 -11.00
C SER A 99 4.76 17.31 -11.85
N GLU A 100 5.89 16.92 -11.25
CA GLU A 100 7.15 16.70 -11.97
C GLU A 100 7.02 15.56 -13.00
N LEU A 101 6.21 14.55 -12.69
CA LEU A 101 5.89 13.46 -13.61
C LEU A 101 4.91 13.88 -14.72
N GLY A 102 4.27 15.04 -14.62
CA GLY A 102 3.23 15.48 -15.55
C GLY A 102 1.90 14.75 -15.37
N LEU A 103 1.63 14.23 -14.15
CA LEU A 103 0.45 13.47 -13.76
C LEU A 103 -0.48 14.27 -12.84
N ASN A 104 -0.70 15.56 -13.18
CA ASN A 104 -1.52 16.47 -12.36
C ASN A 104 -2.98 16.02 -12.23
N ASP A 105 -3.48 15.27 -13.20
CA ASP A 105 -4.82 14.67 -13.22
C ASP A 105 -5.03 13.58 -12.16
N LEU A 106 -3.96 13.08 -11.57
CA LEU A 106 -4.02 12.07 -10.49
C LEU A 106 -3.98 12.70 -9.08
N LYS A 107 -3.80 14.00 -8.96
CA LYS A 107 -3.67 14.68 -7.65
C LYS A 107 -4.91 14.55 -6.77
N ASP A 108 -6.09 14.71 -7.32
CA ASP A 108 -7.34 14.58 -6.56
C ASP A 108 -7.51 13.15 -6.03
N LEU A 109 -7.13 12.16 -6.82
CA LEU A 109 -7.14 10.77 -6.42
C LEU A 109 -6.16 10.49 -5.26
N MET A 110 -4.96 11.08 -5.34
CA MET A 110 -3.95 10.99 -4.28
C MET A 110 -4.39 11.71 -3.00
N LEU A 111 -4.99 12.90 -3.10
CA LEU A 111 -5.54 13.62 -1.96
C LEU A 111 -6.64 12.82 -1.26
N GLU A 112 -7.56 12.21 -2.01
CA GLU A 112 -8.60 11.36 -1.45
C GLU A 112 -8.02 10.12 -0.75
N LEU A 113 -7.01 9.48 -1.37
CA LEU A 113 -6.32 8.35 -0.77
C LEU A 113 -5.60 8.75 0.53
N ASN A 114 -4.87 9.85 0.53
CA ASN A 114 -4.09 10.31 1.69
C ASN A 114 -4.97 10.84 2.83
N SER A 115 -6.14 11.42 2.51
CA SER A 115 -7.13 11.83 3.51
C SER A 115 -8.02 10.70 4.02
N GLU A 116 -7.89 9.48 3.48
CA GLU A 116 -8.76 8.35 3.82
C GLU A 116 -10.24 8.65 3.55
N GLY A 117 -10.52 9.47 2.52
CA GLY A 117 -11.79 10.15 2.29
C GLY A 117 -12.92 9.26 1.76
N SER A 118 -12.68 7.96 1.50
CA SER A 118 -13.69 7.03 0.96
C SER A 118 -13.45 5.59 1.41
N VAL A 119 -14.46 4.74 1.16
CA VAL A 119 -14.33 3.28 1.36
C VAL A 119 -13.22 2.72 0.46
N GLU A 120 -13.12 3.20 -0.76
CA GLU A 120 -12.09 2.82 -1.73
C GLU A 120 -10.69 3.12 -1.18
N ALA A 121 -10.48 4.33 -0.67
CA ALA A 121 -9.22 4.75 -0.06
C ALA A 121 -8.86 3.86 1.15
N LEU A 122 -9.82 3.58 2.03
CA LEU A 122 -9.60 2.69 3.18
C LEU A 122 -9.27 1.26 2.77
N ILE A 123 -9.93 0.72 1.73
CA ILE A 123 -9.60 -0.61 1.18
C ILE A 123 -8.17 -0.63 0.69
N VAL A 124 -7.72 0.38 -0.06
CA VAL A 124 -6.34 0.46 -0.56
C VAL A 124 -5.33 0.55 0.58
N LYS A 125 -5.58 1.39 1.61
CA LYS A 125 -4.71 1.48 2.80
C LYS A 125 -4.63 0.15 3.58
N ILE A 126 -5.71 -0.61 3.64
CA ILE A 126 -5.72 -1.96 4.22
C ILE A 126 -4.86 -2.89 3.36
N CYS A 127 -5.03 -2.86 2.04
CA CYS A 127 -4.31 -3.73 1.12
C CYS A 127 -2.82 -3.42 1.02
N ASP A 128 -2.40 -2.17 1.11
CA ASP A 128 -1.01 -1.74 1.22
C ASP A 128 -0.34 -2.40 2.45
N ASN A 129 -0.96 -2.26 3.62
CA ASN A 129 -0.44 -2.89 4.83
C ASN A 129 -0.53 -4.42 4.79
N LEU A 130 -1.56 -4.99 4.12
CA LEU A 130 -1.68 -6.44 3.95
C LEU A 130 -0.60 -6.99 3.00
N ALA A 131 -0.29 -6.31 1.91
CA ALA A 131 0.79 -6.66 1.00
C ALA A 131 2.15 -6.63 1.72
N THR A 132 2.41 -5.58 2.51
CA THR A 132 3.59 -5.49 3.37
C THR A 132 3.64 -6.65 4.38
N TYR A 133 2.52 -6.99 5.02
CA TYR A 133 2.44 -8.13 5.94
C TYR A 133 2.74 -9.46 5.24
N ILE A 134 2.15 -9.72 4.06
CA ILE A 134 2.38 -10.95 3.28
C ILE A 134 3.85 -11.10 2.94
N GLN A 135 4.48 -10.05 2.39
CA GLN A 135 5.90 -10.08 2.04
C GLN A 135 6.79 -10.24 3.28
N GLY A 136 6.47 -9.56 4.37
CA GLY A 136 7.18 -9.69 5.63
C GLY A 136 7.11 -11.11 6.21
N ARG A 137 5.98 -11.82 6.06
CA ARG A 137 5.86 -13.24 6.45
C ARG A 137 6.80 -14.12 5.65
N VAL A 138 6.90 -13.90 4.34
CA VAL A 138 7.86 -14.63 3.49
C VAL A 138 9.30 -14.42 4.00
N TYR A 139 9.70 -13.19 4.29
CA TYR A 139 11.03 -12.92 4.82
C TYR A 139 11.25 -13.54 6.21
N TYR A 140 10.24 -13.47 7.08
CA TYR A 140 10.31 -14.07 8.41
C TYR A 140 10.55 -15.58 8.33
N GLU A 141 9.89 -16.29 7.40
CA GLU A 141 10.06 -17.73 7.16
C GLU A 141 11.44 -18.07 6.55
N LEU A 142 11.99 -17.15 5.74
CA LEU A 142 13.36 -17.25 5.22
C LEU A 142 14.44 -17.00 6.29
N GLY A 143 14.05 -16.65 7.52
CA GLY A 143 14.97 -16.49 8.66
C GLY A 143 15.27 -15.03 9.03
N PHE A 144 14.76 -14.04 8.31
CA PHE A 144 14.96 -12.61 8.62
C PHE A 144 14.03 -12.17 9.76
N LYS A 145 14.40 -12.43 11.00
CA LYS A 145 13.51 -12.21 12.16
C LYS A 145 13.29 -10.75 12.53
N GLU A 146 14.21 -9.86 12.13
CA GLU A 146 14.12 -8.42 12.39
C GLU A 146 12.92 -7.73 11.69
N VAL A 147 12.27 -8.41 10.72
CA VAL A 147 11.05 -7.88 10.08
C VAL A 147 9.81 -7.94 10.98
N ASN A 148 9.93 -8.53 12.18
CA ASN A 148 8.77 -8.72 13.08
C ASN A 148 8.09 -7.40 13.46
N ASP A 149 8.86 -6.33 13.65
CA ASP A 149 8.31 -5.00 13.94
C ASP A 149 7.46 -4.44 12.78
N ILE A 150 7.84 -4.74 11.52
CA ILE A 150 7.05 -4.39 10.34
C ILE A 150 5.75 -5.20 10.31
N LEU A 151 5.80 -6.50 10.64
CA LEU A 151 4.62 -7.36 10.72
C LEU A 151 3.61 -6.84 11.74
N GLU A 152 4.08 -6.54 12.97
CA GLU A 152 3.24 -6.00 14.04
C GLU A 152 2.65 -4.63 13.68
N GLY A 153 3.47 -3.75 13.11
CA GLY A 153 3.05 -2.43 12.63
C GLY A 153 1.99 -2.51 11.54
N SER A 154 2.16 -3.43 10.57
CA SER A 154 1.20 -3.65 9.49
C SER A 154 -0.13 -4.17 10.03
N LEU A 155 -0.13 -5.15 10.95
CA LEU A 155 -1.35 -5.65 11.58
C LEU A 155 -2.07 -4.56 12.39
N SER A 156 -1.33 -3.72 13.11
CA SER A 156 -1.89 -2.58 13.84
C SER A 156 -2.59 -1.61 12.90
N SER A 157 -1.94 -1.23 11.79
CA SER A 157 -2.48 -0.32 10.78
C SER A 157 -3.72 -0.92 10.09
N ILE A 158 -3.68 -2.21 9.72
CA ILE A 158 -4.85 -2.91 9.15
C ILE A 158 -6.05 -2.81 10.09
N ASN A 159 -5.85 -3.13 11.38
CA ASN A 159 -6.93 -3.08 12.36
C ASN A 159 -7.48 -1.66 12.57
N GLU A 160 -6.64 -0.64 12.48
CA GLU A 160 -7.05 0.76 12.54
C GLU A 160 -7.95 1.12 11.36
N TYR A 161 -7.51 0.84 10.12
CA TYR A 161 -8.28 1.16 8.92
C TYR A 161 -9.59 0.35 8.82
N VAL A 162 -9.59 -0.91 9.24
CA VAL A 162 -10.81 -1.73 9.30
C VAL A 162 -11.86 -1.10 10.24
N ARG A 163 -11.44 -0.51 11.36
CA ARG A 163 -12.38 0.19 12.27
C ARG A 163 -12.97 1.46 11.66
N LYS A 164 -12.25 2.13 10.74
CA LYS A 164 -12.73 3.34 10.04
C LYS A 164 -13.76 3.01 8.94
N LEU A 165 -13.79 1.76 8.46
CA LEU A 165 -14.77 1.35 7.45
C LEU A 165 -16.20 1.43 8.00
N PRO A 166 -17.19 1.84 7.16
CA PRO A 166 -18.60 1.85 7.53
C PRO A 166 -19.09 0.45 7.96
N LYS A 167 -20.17 0.44 8.73
CA LYS A 167 -20.82 -0.81 9.16
C LYS A 167 -21.18 -1.67 7.97
N GLY A 168 -20.89 -2.96 8.05
CA GLY A 168 -21.05 -3.94 6.97
C GLY A 168 -19.77 -4.16 6.18
N TYR A 169 -19.09 -3.10 5.75
CA TYR A 169 -17.77 -3.21 5.09
C TYR A 169 -16.72 -3.75 6.05
N ASN A 170 -16.65 -3.21 7.26
CA ASN A 170 -15.68 -3.57 8.27
C ASN A 170 -15.72 -5.07 8.61
N GLU A 171 -16.88 -5.67 8.76
CA GLU A 171 -17.03 -7.10 9.07
C GLU A 171 -16.55 -7.98 7.90
N ILE A 172 -16.95 -7.63 6.68
CA ILE A 172 -16.57 -8.38 5.48
C ILE A 172 -15.06 -8.31 5.26
N VAL A 173 -14.49 -7.10 5.23
CA VAL A 173 -13.07 -6.89 5.01
C VAL A 173 -12.23 -7.55 6.11
N LYS A 174 -12.63 -7.42 7.38
CA LYS A 174 -11.97 -8.08 8.51
C LYS A 174 -11.94 -9.61 8.35
N ASN A 175 -13.05 -10.20 7.91
CA ASN A 175 -13.13 -11.64 7.73
C ASN A 175 -12.21 -12.12 6.61
N ILE A 176 -12.11 -11.37 5.50
CA ILE A 176 -11.23 -11.68 4.38
C ILE A 176 -9.76 -11.57 4.81
N VAL A 177 -9.38 -10.44 5.41
CA VAL A 177 -8.03 -10.21 5.93
C VAL A 177 -7.60 -11.32 6.89
N ASN A 178 -8.46 -11.68 7.85
CA ASN A 178 -8.18 -12.76 8.80
C ASN A 178 -7.98 -14.12 8.12
N LYS A 179 -8.70 -14.41 7.02
CA LYS A 179 -8.47 -15.64 6.24
C LYS A 179 -7.09 -15.62 5.57
N VAL A 180 -6.69 -14.49 4.98
CA VAL A 180 -5.36 -14.34 4.38
C VAL A 180 -4.28 -14.53 5.44
N ILE A 181 -4.37 -13.84 6.59
CA ILE A 181 -3.39 -13.95 7.68
C ILE A 181 -3.24 -15.39 8.17
N ARG A 182 -4.37 -16.09 8.38
CA ARG A 182 -4.34 -17.51 8.83
C ARG A 182 -3.76 -18.46 7.80
N SER A 183 -3.85 -18.16 6.51
CA SER A 183 -3.26 -18.98 5.45
C SER A 183 -1.73 -18.85 5.38
N LEU A 184 -1.15 -17.85 6.07
CA LEU A 184 0.29 -17.58 6.14
C LEU A 184 0.90 -18.00 7.50
N SER A 185 0.10 -18.55 8.40
CA SER A 185 0.54 -19.07 9.72
C SER A 185 0.77 -20.55 9.63
#